data_d8160c9ca7e41c3b76bdb26fa64469aa
#
_entry.id   d8160c9ca7e41c3b76bdb26fa64469aa
#
_cell.length_a   1.000
_cell.length_b   1.000
_cell.length_c   1.000
_cell.angle_alpha   90.00
_cell.angle_beta   90.00
_cell.angle_gamma   90.00
#
_symmetry.space_group_name_H-M   'P 1'
#
loop_
_entity.id
_entity.type
_entity.pdbx_description
1 polymer ?
#
loop_
_entity_poly.entity_id
_entity_poly.type
_entity_poly.pdbx_seq_one_letter_code
_entity_poly.pdbx_strand_id
1 'polypeptide(L)'
;WEDTHVSLAADHRSNLRYADPRFRLAFARIVTHYWANAAFLDDDHLLRNASRLADIPTYLSHGRLDVSSPLDFPVRLSDASPGAELFVAGTDGHSGRTMTDWTRSITDSLANS
;
A
#
# COMPACT_ATOMS: atom_id res chain seq x y z
N TRP A 1 9.04 -13.18 6.63
CA TRP A 1 7.68 -13.26 6.12
C TRP A 1 7.42 -12.14 5.10
N GLU A 2 7.65 -10.88 5.45
CA GLU A 2 7.47 -9.72 4.56
C GLU A 2 8.22 -9.84 3.23
N ASP A 3 9.37 -10.48 3.23
CA ASP A 3 10.21 -10.60 2.04
C ASP A 3 9.80 -11.78 1.12
N THR A 4 9.03 -12.74 1.62
CA THR A 4 8.86 -14.02 0.92
C THR A 4 7.41 -14.49 0.79
N HIS A 5 6.46 -13.95 1.57
CA HIS A 5 5.11 -14.48 1.67
C HIS A 5 3.99 -13.45 1.45
N VAL A 6 4.33 -12.22 1.14
CA VAL A 6 3.33 -11.14 0.97
C VAL A 6 2.81 -11.01 -0.46
N SER A 7 3.38 -11.74 -1.40
CA SER A 7 3.04 -11.59 -2.82
C SER A 7 2.90 -12.95 -3.51
N LEU A 8 1.85 -13.09 -4.33
CA LEU A 8 1.67 -14.20 -5.27
C LEU A 8 2.14 -13.84 -6.69
N ALA A 9 2.75 -12.68 -6.89
CA ALA A 9 3.29 -12.29 -8.19
C ALA A 9 4.43 -13.23 -8.61
N ALA A 10 4.38 -13.72 -9.86
CA ALA A 10 5.34 -14.70 -10.37
C ALA A 10 6.77 -14.14 -10.48
N ASP A 11 6.92 -12.83 -10.59
CA ASP A 11 8.20 -12.13 -10.69
C ASP A 11 8.64 -11.52 -9.36
N HIS A 12 7.97 -11.86 -8.26
CA HIS A 12 8.35 -11.38 -6.93
C HIS A 12 9.82 -11.68 -6.63
N ARG A 13 10.52 -10.68 -6.14
CA ARG A 13 11.94 -10.77 -5.77
C ARG A 13 12.16 -10.27 -4.36
N SER A 14 13.00 -10.98 -3.61
CA SER A 14 13.46 -10.55 -2.30
C SER A 14 14.13 -9.19 -2.36
N ASN A 15 13.79 -8.31 -1.43
CA ASN A 15 14.41 -7.00 -1.35
C ASN A 15 15.75 -7.08 -0.60
N LEU A 16 16.83 -6.67 -1.26
CA LEU A 16 18.20 -6.76 -0.74
C LEU A 16 18.42 -6.05 0.62
N ARG A 17 17.58 -5.06 0.94
CA ARG A 17 17.65 -4.38 2.26
C ARG A 17 17.44 -5.35 3.43
N TYR A 18 16.69 -6.44 3.21
CA TYR A 18 16.50 -7.47 4.24
C TYR A 18 17.74 -8.37 4.46
N ALA A 19 18.78 -8.27 3.64
CA ALA A 19 20.05 -8.92 3.91
C ALA A 19 20.81 -8.26 5.09
N ASP A 20 20.61 -6.95 5.33
CA ASP A 20 21.19 -6.24 6.46
C ASP A 20 20.52 -6.60 7.80
N PRO A 21 21.23 -7.21 8.78
CA PRO A 21 20.66 -7.55 10.08
C PRO A 21 20.16 -6.34 10.89
N ARG A 22 20.81 -5.18 10.74
CA ARG A 22 20.42 -3.95 11.45
C ARG A 22 19.08 -3.43 10.92
N PHE A 23 18.94 -3.45 9.60
CA PHE A 23 17.67 -3.10 8.96
C PHE A 23 16.55 -4.06 9.41
N ARG A 24 16.78 -5.38 9.35
CA ARG A 24 15.78 -6.38 9.79
C ARG A 24 15.31 -6.14 11.22
N LEU A 25 16.26 -5.91 12.14
CA LEU A 25 15.92 -5.68 13.54
C LEU A 25 15.10 -4.41 13.74
N ALA A 26 15.53 -3.29 13.14
CA ALA A 26 14.80 -2.03 13.23
C ALA A 26 13.40 -2.13 12.61
N PHE A 27 13.30 -2.70 11.41
CA PHE A 27 12.05 -2.92 10.70
C PHE A 27 11.09 -3.80 11.50
N ALA A 28 11.54 -4.97 11.97
CA ALA A 28 10.71 -5.88 12.73
C ALA A 28 10.18 -5.24 14.02
N ARG A 29 11.02 -4.51 14.76
CA ARG A 29 10.60 -3.81 15.99
C ARG A 29 9.54 -2.74 15.73
N ILE A 30 9.71 -1.94 14.68
CA ILE A 30 8.75 -0.89 14.33
C ILE A 30 7.43 -1.51 13.88
N VAL A 31 7.47 -2.44 12.94
CA VAL A 31 6.26 -3.05 12.36
C VAL A 31 5.47 -3.78 13.44
N THR A 32 6.12 -4.63 14.23
CA THR A 32 5.42 -5.37 15.29
C THR A 32 4.88 -4.46 16.39
N HIS A 33 5.55 -3.34 16.68
CA HIS A 33 5.04 -2.35 17.63
C HIS A 33 3.75 -1.71 17.13
N TYR A 34 3.71 -1.27 15.87
CA TYR A 34 2.50 -0.69 15.29
C TYR A 34 1.36 -1.71 15.18
N TRP A 35 1.65 -2.93 14.76
CA TRP A 35 0.63 -3.98 14.66
C TRP A 35 0.05 -4.37 16.02
N ALA A 36 0.88 -4.51 17.04
CA ALA A 36 0.44 -4.84 18.39
C ALA A 36 -0.45 -3.75 19.02
N ASN A 37 -0.41 -2.54 18.49
CA ASN A 37 -1.17 -1.39 18.99
C ASN A 37 -2.21 -0.88 17.96
N ALA A 38 -2.66 -1.70 17.01
CA ALA A 38 -3.61 -1.32 15.97
C ALA A 38 -3.25 0.00 15.26
N ALA A 39 -1.93 0.21 14.99
CA ALA A 39 -1.36 1.44 14.44
C ALA A 39 -1.73 2.71 15.26
N PHE A 40 -2.16 2.56 16.52
CA PHE A 40 -2.67 3.64 17.39
C PHE A 40 -3.91 4.34 16.82
N LEU A 41 -4.71 3.61 16.03
CA LEU A 41 -5.96 4.09 15.46
C LEU A 41 -7.14 3.27 15.99
N ASP A 42 -8.27 3.92 16.14
CA ASP A 42 -9.54 3.24 16.40
C ASP A 42 -9.97 2.41 15.17
N ASP A 43 -10.84 1.44 15.40
CA ASP A 43 -11.44 0.64 14.34
C ASP A 43 -12.14 1.54 13.30
N ASP A 44 -11.94 1.22 12.04
CA ASP A 44 -12.46 1.96 10.88
C ASP A 44 -12.08 3.46 10.83
N HIS A 45 -11.07 3.89 11.58
CA HIS A 45 -10.66 5.30 11.64
C HIS A 45 -10.46 5.91 10.25
N LEU A 46 -9.76 5.22 9.36
CA LEU A 46 -9.48 5.71 8.01
C LEU A 46 -10.77 5.82 7.18
N LEU A 47 -11.63 4.81 7.22
CA LEU A 47 -12.89 4.79 6.46
C LEU A 47 -13.86 5.87 6.95
N ARG A 48 -13.99 6.05 8.27
CA ARG A 48 -14.86 7.09 8.84
C ARG A 48 -14.40 8.51 8.51
N ASN A 49 -13.12 8.70 8.24
CA ASN A 49 -12.53 10.01 7.94
C ASN A 49 -12.20 10.20 6.45
N ALA A 50 -12.50 9.23 5.59
CA ALA A 50 -12.14 9.27 4.17
C ALA A 50 -12.75 10.47 3.43
N SER A 51 -13.96 10.89 3.81
CA SER A 51 -14.62 12.07 3.24
C SER A 51 -13.84 13.39 3.45
N ARG A 52 -12.92 13.45 4.40
CA ARG A 52 -12.05 14.63 4.61
C ARG A 52 -11.04 14.82 3.46
N LEU A 53 -10.90 13.84 2.60
CA LEU A 53 -10.06 13.93 1.39
C LEU A 53 -10.81 14.50 0.18
N ALA A 54 -12.09 14.87 0.29
CA ALA A 54 -12.95 15.28 -0.82
C ALA A 54 -12.34 16.36 -1.72
N ASP A 55 -11.60 17.31 -1.14
CA ASP A 55 -10.97 18.43 -1.85
C ASP A 55 -9.48 18.18 -2.17
N ILE A 56 -9.00 16.95 -1.96
CA ILE A 56 -7.59 16.58 -2.17
C ILE A 56 -7.54 15.52 -3.27
N PRO A 57 -6.84 15.77 -4.40
CA PRO A 57 -6.61 14.75 -5.41
C PRO A 57 -5.99 13.49 -4.76
N THR A 58 -6.74 12.40 -4.75
CA THR A 58 -6.36 11.18 -4.05
C THR A 58 -6.23 10.03 -5.03
N TYR A 59 -5.06 9.43 -5.07
CA TYR A 59 -4.73 8.32 -5.95
C TYR A 59 -4.27 7.12 -5.14
N LEU A 60 -4.95 5.99 -5.31
CA LEU A 60 -4.69 4.75 -4.61
C LEU A 60 -4.17 3.71 -5.61
N SER A 61 -3.14 2.97 -5.26
CA SER A 61 -2.68 1.83 -6.05
C SER A 61 -2.58 0.57 -5.21
N HIS A 62 -2.97 -0.57 -5.79
CA HIS A 62 -2.92 -1.84 -5.08
C HIS A 62 -2.65 -3.00 -6.04
N GLY A 63 -1.82 -3.96 -5.59
CA GLY A 63 -1.56 -5.17 -6.35
C GLY A 63 -2.61 -6.24 -6.08
N ARG A 64 -3.21 -6.79 -7.13
CA ARG A 64 -4.23 -7.84 -7.01
C ARG A 64 -3.72 -9.10 -6.30
N LEU A 65 -2.42 -9.36 -6.38
CA LEU A 65 -1.77 -10.56 -5.84
C LEU A 65 -1.10 -10.31 -4.48
N ASP A 66 -1.45 -9.21 -3.80
CA ASP A 66 -1.02 -8.93 -2.43
C ASP A 66 -1.78 -9.82 -1.45
N VAL A 67 -1.04 -10.63 -0.69
CA VAL A 67 -1.59 -11.53 0.32
C VAL A 67 -1.65 -10.87 1.71
N SER A 68 -0.79 -9.90 1.93
CA SER A 68 -0.70 -9.21 3.23
C SER A 68 -1.80 -8.18 3.45
N SER A 69 -2.34 -7.64 2.37
CA SER A 69 -3.41 -6.63 2.39
C SER A 69 -4.45 -6.98 1.33
N PRO A 70 -5.57 -7.63 1.71
CA PRO A 70 -6.63 -7.97 0.77
C PRO A 70 -7.23 -6.76 0.07
N LEU A 71 -7.65 -6.97 -1.19
CA LEU A 71 -8.13 -5.92 -2.08
C LEU A 71 -9.41 -5.21 -1.60
N ASP A 72 -10.18 -5.82 -0.70
CA ASP A 72 -11.43 -5.23 -0.19
C ASP A 72 -11.20 -3.91 0.55
N PHE A 73 -10.09 -3.76 1.28
CA PHE A 73 -9.81 -2.53 2.02
C PHE A 73 -9.55 -1.32 1.09
N PRO A 74 -8.65 -1.37 0.10
CA PRO A 74 -8.45 -0.24 -0.82
C PRO A 74 -9.70 0.07 -1.65
N VAL A 75 -10.54 -0.92 -1.98
CA VAL A 75 -11.85 -0.68 -2.63
C VAL A 75 -12.77 0.10 -1.70
N ARG A 76 -12.97 -0.37 -0.46
CA ARG A 76 -13.80 0.34 0.53
C ARG A 76 -13.29 1.76 0.81
N LEU A 77 -11.97 1.95 0.85
CA LEU A 77 -11.37 3.27 1.06
C LEU A 77 -11.64 4.18 -0.14
N SER A 78 -11.51 3.68 -1.36
CA SER A 78 -11.85 4.42 -2.58
C SER A 78 -13.32 4.82 -2.61
N ASP A 79 -14.22 3.88 -2.29
CA ASP A 79 -15.66 4.14 -2.24
C ASP A 79 -16.04 5.19 -1.18
N ALA A 80 -15.32 5.23 -0.07
CA ALA A 80 -15.50 6.19 1.02
C ALA A 80 -14.83 7.55 0.78
N SER A 81 -13.94 7.66 -0.22
CA SER A 81 -13.16 8.86 -0.52
C SER A 81 -13.68 9.55 -1.78
N PRO A 82 -14.49 10.63 -1.69
CA PRO A 82 -15.03 11.30 -2.86
C PRO A 82 -13.93 11.77 -3.81
N GLY A 83 -14.03 11.38 -5.08
CA GLY A 83 -13.06 11.76 -6.12
C GLY A 83 -11.73 10.98 -6.09
N ALA A 84 -11.60 9.97 -5.24
CA ALA A 84 -10.42 9.11 -5.26
C ALA A 84 -10.41 8.21 -6.51
N GLU A 85 -9.24 8.03 -7.09
CA GLU A 85 -8.98 7.09 -8.18
C GLU A 85 -8.22 5.87 -7.66
N LEU A 86 -8.77 4.67 -7.85
CA LEU A 86 -8.13 3.42 -7.48
C LEU A 86 -7.61 2.67 -8.71
N PHE A 87 -6.32 2.43 -8.75
CA PHE A 87 -5.66 1.59 -9.73
C PHE A 87 -5.34 0.21 -9.14
N VAL A 88 -5.88 -0.85 -9.75
CA VAL A 88 -5.58 -2.24 -9.35
C VAL A 88 -4.67 -2.89 -10.38
N ALA A 89 -3.42 -3.12 -10.01
CA ALA A 89 -2.43 -3.80 -10.84
C ALA A 89 -2.68 -5.31 -10.85
N GLY A 90 -3.10 -5.85 -11.98
CA GLY A 90 -3.56 -7.24 -12.10
C GLY A 90 -2.48 -8.31 -11.86
N THR A 91 -1.22 -7.97 -12.09
CA THR A 91 -0.07 -8.88 -11.99
C THR A 91 0.86 -8.60 -10.81
N ASP A 92 0.70 -7.46 -10.16
CA ASP A 92 1.53 -7.05 -9.03
C ASP A 92 1.00 -7.64 -7.70
N GLY A 93 1.91 -7.92 -6.79
CA GLY A 93 1.61 -8.31 -5.41
C GLY A 93 1.72 -7.13 -4.46
N HIS A 94 2.33 -7.35 -3.28
CA HIS A 94 2.57 -6.30 -2.28
C HIS A 94 3.40 -5.13 -2.83
N SER A 95 4.21 -5.38 -3.84
CA SER A 95 4.91 -4.38 -4.64
C SER A 95 5.01 -4.89 -6.09
N GLY A 96 5.21 -3.98 -7.04
CA GLY A 96 5.37 -4.38 -8.43
C GLY A 96 5.66 -3.22 -9.35
N ARG A 97 6.05 -3.57 -10.57
CA ARG A 97 6.42 -2.60 -11.59
C ARG A 97 5.22 -1.78 -12.05
N THR A 98 4.09 -2.45 -12.25
CA THR A 98 2.89 -1.80 -12.78
C THR A 98 2.38 -0.70 -11.86
N MET A 99 2.32 -0.97 -10.54
CA MET A 99 2.00 0.06 -9.53
C MET A 99 3.04 1.18 -9.51
N THR A 100 4.32 0.84 -9.58
CA THR A 100 5.41 1.83 -9.56
C THR A 100 5.34 2.76 -10.76
N ASP A 101 5.12 2.22 -11.96
CA ASP A 101 5.03 3.00 -13.19
C ASP A 101 3.79 3.89 -13.20
N TRP A 102 2.65 3.37 -12.73
CA TRP A 102 1.44 4.17 -12.59
C TRP A 102 1.62 5.31 -11.57
N THR A 103 2.16 5.03 -10.39
CA THR A 103 2.44 6.05 -9.36
C THR A 103 3.36 7.14 -9.91
N ARG A 104 4.39 6.77 -10.66
CA ARG A 104 5.30 7.73 -11.29
C ARG A 104 4.54 8.62 -12.29
N SER A 105 3.70 8.03 -13.15
CA SER A 105 2.94 8.79 -14.15
C SER A 105 2.00 9.83 -13.50
N ILE A 106 1.35 9.47 -12.38
CA ILE A 106 0.52 10.41 -11.61
C ILE A 106 1.38 11.51 -10.99
N THR A 107 2.50 11.16 -10.37
CA THR A 107 3.42 12.13 -9.76
C THR A 107 3.94 13.13 -10.80
N ASP A 108 4.32 12.64 -11.97
CA ASP A 108 4.81 13.50 -13.08
C ASP A 108 3.69 14.42 -13.62
N SER A 109 2.47 13.91 -13.70
CA SER A 109 1.31 14.69 -14.12
C SER A 109 1.01 15.83 -13.14
N LEU A 110 1.01 15.53 -11.83
CA LEU A 110 0.76 16.52 -10.79
C LEU A 110 1.87 17.60 -10.69
N ALA A 111 3.11 17.22 -10.96
CA ALA A 111 4.24 18.14 -10.94
C ALA A 111 4.24 19.11 -12.12
N ASN A 112 3.50 18.82 -13.21
CA ASN A 112 3.41 19.64 -14.41
C ASN A 112 2.07 20.37 -14.57
N SER A 113 1.19 20.27 -13.57
CA SER A 113 -0.09 20.97 -13.51
C SER A 113 -0.01 22.24 -12.66
#